data_ca61891c962bfac8bd671e26a5eb83cd
#
_entry.id   ca61891c962bfac8bd671e26a5eb83cd
#
_cell.length_a   1.000
_cell.length_b   1.000
_cell.length_c   1.000
_cell.angle_alpha   90.00
_cell.angle_beta   90.00
_cell.angle_gamma   90.00
#
_symmetry.space_group_name_H-M   'P 1'
#
loop_
_entity.id
_entity.type
_entity.pdbx_description
1 polymer ?
#
loop_
_entity_poly.entity_id
_entity_poly.type
_entity_poly.pdbx_seq_one_letter_code
_entity_poly.pdbx_strand_id
1 'polypeptide(L)'
;ENVMEPSPDSLVAIARGIDDPRFGLCLDIGHANTVVIQTPPLDWLEPMRPYLRHVHLHDNHGHLDEHLPLGDGSMPIPALLDALSALPDVTITLENQSVAPSLQYLSAHGYL
;
A
#
# COMPACT_ATOMS: atom_id res chain seq x y z
N GLU A 1 -9.63 5.18 -1.74
CA GLU A 1 -8.26 4.97 -1.23
C GLU A 1 -7.94 5.91 -0.07
N ASN A 2 -6.91 5.61 0.69
CA ASN A 2 -6.38 6.50 1.72
C ASN A 2 -5.59 7.65 1.09
N VAL A 3 -5.84 8.87 1.53
CA VAL A 3 -5.10 10.07 1.09
C VAL A 3 -4.60 10.84 2.31
N MET A 4 -5.50 11.21 3.22
CA MET A 4 -5.22 12.03 4.40
C MET A 4 -5.74 11.41 5.68
N GLU A 5 -6.30 10.21 5.61
CA GLU A 5 -6.84 9.51 6.77
C GLU A 5 -5.69 9.11 7.72
N PRO A 6 -5.81 9.39 9.02
CA PRO A 6 -4.74 9.07 9.97
C PRO A 6 -4.64 7.57 10.28
N SER A 7 -5.68 6.80 9.95
CA SER A 7 -5.76 5.35 10.17
C SER A 7 -6.76 4.71 9.20
N PRO A 8 -6.80 3.37 9.09
CA PRO A 8 -7.76 2.67 8.24
C PRO A 8 -9.22 2.73 8.72
N ASP A 9 -9.48 3.21 9.92
CA ASP A 9 -10.78 3.06 10.61
C ASP A 9 -11.96 3.63 9.83
N SER A 10 -11.82 4.84 9.27
CA SER A 10 -12.89 5.48 8.50
C SER A 10 -13.19 4.73 7.20
N LEU A 11 -12.16 4.28 6.49
CA LEU A 11 -12.31 3.53 5.24
C LEU A 11 -12.97 2.17 5.49
N VAL A 12 -12.54 1.48 6.54
CA VAL A 12 -13.13 0.20 6.96
C VAL A 12 -14.59 0.38 7.37
N ALA A 13 -14.92 1.46 8.10
CA ALA A 13 -16.30 1.78 8.47
C ALA A 13 -17.18 2.03 7.23
N ILE A 14 -16.67 2.75 6.23
CA ILE A 14 -17.37 2.99 4.95
C ILE A 14 -17.62 1.66 4.22
N ALA A 15 -16.58 0.84 4.06
CA ALA A 15 -16.70 -0.44 3.37
C ALA A 15 -17.72 -1.38 4.05
N ARG A 16 -17.67 -1.44 5.37
CA ARG A 16 -18.62 -2.21 6.18
C ARG A 16 -20.05 -1.69 6.04
N GLY A 17 -20.24 -0.36 6.00
CA GLY A 17 -21.56 0.25 5.86
C GLY A 17 -22.17 0.08 4.48
N ILE A 18 -21.35 0.05 3.43
CA ILE A 18 -21.78 -0.21 2.05
C ILE A 18 -22.19 -1.68 1.88
N ASP A 19 -21.41 -2.61 2.43
CA ASP A 19 -21.67 -4.06 2.42
C ASP A 19 -22.08 -4.61 1.04
N ASP A 20 -21.34 -4.22 0.00
CA ASP A 20 -21.57 -4.65 -1.38
C ASP A 20 -20.30 -5.29 -1.92
N PRO A 21 -20.33 -6.52 -2.48
CA PRO A 21 -19.15 -7.21 -2.99
C PRO A 21 -18.46 -6.50 -4.16
N ARG A 22 -19.14 -5.56 -4.82
CA ARG A 22 -18.57 -4.75 -5.90
C ARG A 22 -17.76 -3.56 -5.37
N PHE A 23 -17.91 -3.23 -4.08
CA PHE A 23 -17.14 -2.19 -3.43
C PHE A 23 -15.91 -2.80 -2.73
N GLY A 24 -14.76 -2.18 -2.91
CA GLY A 24 -13.52 -2.56 -2.25
C GLY A 24 -12.67 -1.36 -1.91
N LEU A 25 -11.71 -1.57 -1.05
CA LEU A 25 -10.73 -0.57 -0.67
C LEU A 25 -9.46 -0.69 -1.51
N CYS A 26 -8.88 0.45 -1.83
CA CYS A 26 -7.52 0.58 -2.33
C CYS A 26 -6.65 1.14 -1.20
N LEU A 27 -5.48 0.55 -0.99
CA LEU A 27 -4.46 1.08 -0.09
C LEU A 27 -3.31 1.65 -0.91
N ASP A 28 -3.10 2.95 -0.81
CA ASP A 28 -1.86 3.58 -1.25
C ASP A 28 -0.85 3.52 -0.10
N ILE A 29 0.20 2.71 -0.30
CA ILE A 29 1.21 2.46 0.74
C ILE A 29 2.11 3.68 0.92
N GLY A 30 2.38 4.43 -0.14
CA GLY A 30 3.18 5.65 -0.05
C GLY A 30 2.48 6.76 0.73
N HIS A 31 1.18 6.96 0.51
CA HIS A 31 0.38 7.89 1.32
C HIS A 31 0.45 7.53 2.81
N ALA A 32 0.36 6.23 3.15
CA ALA A 32 0.43 5.77 4.53
C ALA A 32 1.79 6.03 5.21
N ASN A 33 2.84 6.33 4.44
CA ASN A 33 4.19 6.63 4.96
C ASN A 33 4.53 8.13 4.98
N THR A 34 3.56 9.02 4.83
CA THR A 34 3.82 10.47 4.90
C THR A 34 3.74 11.00 6.33
N VAL A 35 4.37 12.16 6.58
CA VAL A 35 4.48 12.73 7.94
C VAL A 35 3.12 13.07 8.59
N VAL A 36 2.08 13.26 7.80
CA VAL A 36 0.73 13.57 8.30
C VAL A 36 -0.02 12.33 8.79
N ILE A 37 0.45 11.15 8.44
CA ILE A 37 -0.16 9.87 8.80
C ILE A 37 0.55 9.29 10.01
N GLN A 38 -0.21 8.89 11.03
CA GLN A 38 0.35 8.38 12.28
C GLN A 38 0.41 6.85 12.36
N THR A 39 -0.32 6.18 11.47
CA THR A 39 -0.38 4.71 11.41
C THR A 39 0.69 4.20 10.44
N PRO A 40 1.63 3.36 10.89
CA PRO A 40 2.65 2.77 10.02
C PRO A 40 2.03 1.99 8.85
N PRO A 41 2.66 1.96 7.66
CA PRO A 41 2.09 1.30 6.47
C PRO A 41 1.65 -0.15 6.69
N LEU A 42 2.42 -0.95 7.44
CA LEU A 42 2.06 -2.34 7.74
C LEU A 42 0.78 -2.49 8.56
N ASP A 43 0.48 -1.52 9.43
CA ASP A 43 -0.67 -1.58 10.33
C ASP A 43 -1.99 -1.27 9.63
N TRP A 44 -1.95 -0.86 8.35
CA TRP A 44 -3.14 -0.68 7.51
C TRP A 44 -3.68 -2.01 6.97
N LEU A 45 -2.80 -2.98 6.72
CA LEU A 45 -3.14 -4.19 5.98
C LEU A 45 -4.18 -5.06 6.69
N GLU A 46 -3.97 -5.35 7.97
CA GLU A 46 -4.86 -6.28 8.70
C GLU A 46 -6.29 -5.74 8.89
N PRO A 47 -6.51 -4.48 9.31
CA PRO A 47 -7.86 -3.91 9.39
C PRO A 47 -8.57 -3.83 8.03
N MET A 48 -7.83 -3.53 6.95
CA MET A 48 -8.39 -3.40 5.60
C MET A 48 -8.60 -4.75 4.91
N ARG A 49 -7.96 -5.82 5.36
CA ARG A 49 -7.93 -7.15 4.72
C ARG A 49 -9.28 -7.64 4.18
N PRO A 50 -10.41 -7.57 4.93
CA PRO A 50 -11.69 -8.08 4.43
C PRO A 50 -12.21 -7.33 3.19
N TYR A 51 -11.79 -6.08 3.01
CA TYR A 51 -12.30 -5.17 1.98
C TYR A 51 -11.25 -4.77 0.96
N LEU A 52 -9.96 -5.07 1.21
CA LEU A 52 -8.84 -4.68 0.35
C LEU A 52 -8.91 -5.45 -0.98
N ARG A 53 -8.82 -4.71 -2.09
CA ARG A 53 -8.85 -5.27 -3.45
C ARG A 53 -7.67 -4.83 -4.29
N HIS A 54 -7.10 -3.69 -3.96
CA HIS A 54 -6.02 -3.09 -4.74
C HIS A 54 -5.04 -2.36 -3.85
N VAL A 55 -3.78 -2.29 -4.29
CA VAL A 55 -2.70 -1.57 -3.61
C VAL A 55 -1.93 -0.76 -4.64
N HIS A 56 -1.70 0.51 -4.34
CA HIS A 56 -0.68 1.32 -5.02
C HIS A 56 0.64 1.17 -4.25
N LEU A 57 1.69 0.81 -4.96
CA LEU A 57 2.98 0.49 -4.36
C LEU A 57 4.07 1.38 -4.96
N HIS A 58 4.65 2.21 -4.14
CA HIS A 58 5.81 3.04 -4.40
C HIS A 58 6.53 3.34 -3.10
N ASP A 59 7.72 3.91 -3.15
CA ASP A 59 8.50 4.24 -1.96
C ASP A 59 8.59 5.75 -1.75
N ASN A 60 8.94 6.18 -0.56
CA ASN A 60 9.26 7.55 -0.21
C ASN A 60 10.10 7.61 1.07
N HIS A 61 10.58 8.79 1.46
CA HIS A 61 11.39 9.02 2.67
C HIS A 61 10.57 9.36 3.92
N GLY A 62 9.25 9.21 3.89
CA GLY A 62 8.38 9.45 5.04
C GLY A 62 7.94 10.91 5.21
N HIS A 63 8.26 11.81 4.31
CA HIS A 63 7.89 13.23 4.38
C HIS A 63 6.90 13.65 3.31
N LEU A 64 7.22 13.35 2.07
CA LEU A 64 6.44 13.70 0.90
C LEU A 64 6.03 12.43 0.15
N ASP A 65 5.00 12.57 -0.66
CA ASP A 65 4.56 11.54 -1.58
C ASP A 65 5.43 11.58 -2.85
N GLU A 66 6.60 10.92 -2.78
CA GLU A 66 7.67 11.05 -3.78
C GLU A 66 7.54 10.11 -4.97
N HIS A 67 6.77 9.02 -4.86
CA HIS A 67 6.64 7.98 -5.88
C HIS A 67 7.99 7.38 -6.34
N LEU A 68 8.89 7.15 -5.38
CA LEU A 68 10.21 6.56 -5.63
C LEU A 68 10.11 5.09 -6.03
N PRO A 69 11.09 4.57 -6.80
CA PRO A 69 11.26 3.13 -6.98
C PRO A 69 11.37 2.39 -5.65
N LEU A 70 10.96 1.13 -5.65
CA LEU A 70 11.02 0.27 -4.46
C LEU A 70 12.47 0.12 -3.97
N GLY A 71 12.70 0.40 -2.70
CA GLY A 71 13.99 0.33 -2.05
C GLY A 71 14.83 1.61 -2.12
N ASP A 72 14.35 2.65 -2.80
CA ASP A 72 15.03 3.96 -2.86
C ASP A 72 14.61 4.91 -1.73
N GLY A 73 13.56 4.57 -1.00
CA GLY A 73 13.05 5.34 0.15
C GLY A 73 13.39 4.70 1.50
N SER A 74 12.50 4.89 2.47
CA SER A 74 12.68 4.40 3.84
C SER A 74 11.61 3.39 4.28
N MET A 75 10.68 3.02 3.41
CA MET A 75 9.63 2.08 3.78
C MET A 75 10.16 0.66 3.97
N PRO A 76 9.53 -0.16 4.82
CA PRO A 76 9.89 -1.56 5.02
C PRO A 76 9.38 -2.43 3.86
N ILE A 77 9.84 -2.15 2.63
CA ILE A 77 9.37 -2.79 1.40
C ILE A 77 9.36 -4.32 1.46
N PRO A 78 10.41 -5.02 1.94
CA PRO A 78 10.37 -6.48 2.03
C PRO A 78 9.21 -6.98 2.92
N ALA A 79 9.02 -6.39 4.08
CA ALA A 79 7.94 -6.79 5.00
C ALA A 79 6.54 -6.51 4.41
N LEU A 80 6.40 -5.41 3.67
CA LEU A 80 5.15 -5.08 2.95
C LEU A 80 4.86 -6.10 1.85
N LEU A 81 5.87 -6.45 1.05
CA LEU A 81 5.74 -7.44 -0.02
C LEU A 81 5.40 -8.83 0.53
N ASP A 82 6.04 -9.24 1.63
CA ASP A 82 5.73 -10.52 2.29
C ASP A 82 4.28 -10.53 2.80
N ALA A 83 3.82 -9.45 3.42
CA ALA A 83 2.44 -9.33 3.88
C ALA A 83 1.43 -9.34 2.72
N LEU A 84 1.73 -8.64 1.62
CA LEU A 84 0.90 -8.61 0.41
C LEU A 84 0.85 -9.96 -0.30
N SER A 85 1.95 -10.73 -0.30
CA SER A 85 1.99 -12.08 -0.88
C SER A 85 1.03 -13.06 -0.19
N ALA A 86 0.64 -12.77 1.05
CA ALA A 86 -0.38 -13.53 1.77
C ALA A 86 -1.83 -13.14 1.40
N LEU A 87 -2.03 -12.23 0.45
CA LEU A 87 -3.32 -11.70 0.00
C LEU A 87 -3.52 -11.96 -1.50
N PRO A 88 -3.84 -13.22 -1.91
CA PRO A 88 -3.81 -13.63 -3.32
C PRO A 88 -4.86 -12.92 -4.19
N ASP A 89 -5.92 -12.37 -3.60
CA ASP A 89 -7.00 -11.68 -4.32
C ASP A 89 -6.78 -10.16 -4.43
N VAL A 90 -5.63 -9.66 -3.96
CA VAL A 90 -5.28 -8.25 -4.03
C VAL A 90 -4.38 -8.01 -5.23
N THR A 91 -4.75 -7.05 -6.07
CA THR A 91 -3.92 -6.61 -7.20
C THR A 91 -3.03 -5.45 -6.78
N ILE A 92 -1.88 -5.28 -7.46
CA ILE A 92 -0.90 -4.25 -7.14
C ILE A 92 -0.59 -3.44 -8.40
N THR A 93 -0.60 -2.11 -8.28
CA THR A 93 -0.05 -1.19 -9.27
C THR A 93 1.23 -0.55 -8.74
N LEU A 94 2.29 -0.56 -9.53
CA LEU A 94 3.49 0.23 -9.26
C LEU A 94 3.25 1.67 -9.73
N GLU A 95 3.14 2.60 -8.79
CA GLU A 95 2.92 4.03 -9.08
C GLU A 95 4.22 4.84 -9.02
N ASN A 96 5.23 4.38 -9.72
CA ASN A 96 6.53 5.05 -9.79
C ASN A 96 6.64 5.96 -11.02
N GLN A 97 7.43 7.01 -10.93
CA GLN A 97 7.81 7.84 -12.10
C GLN A 97 8.50 7.01 -13.19
N SER A 98 9.25 5.97 -12.78
CA SER A 98 9.83 4.96 -13.66
C SER A 98 9.64 3.59 -13.03
N VAL A 99 8.98 2.68 -13.74
CA VAL A 99 8.63 1.34 -13.24
C VAL A 99 9.80 0.36 -13.30
N ALA A 100 10.73 0.56 -14.24
CA ALA A 100 11.81 -0.39 -14.49
C ALA A 100 12.69 -0.71 -13.27
N PRO A 101 13.12 0.28 -12.44
CA PRO A 101 13.88 -0.03 -11.23
C PRO A 101 13.08 -0.86 -10.22
N SER A 102 11.79 -0.59 -10.05
CA SER A 102 10.92 -1.38 -9.15
C SER A 102 10.74 -2.81 -9.64
N LEU A 103 10.61 -3.04 -10.94
CA LEU A 103 10.56 -4.41 -11.50
C LEU A 103 11.90 -5.15 -11.29
N GLN A 104 13.02 -4.45 -11.42
CA GLN A 104 14.34 -5.02 -11.11
C GLN A 104 14.46 -5.38 -9.63
N TYR A 105 13.98 -4.50 -8.74
CA TYR A 105 13.94 -4.76 -7.30
C TYR A 105 13.13 -6.02 -6.99
N LEU A 106 11.90 -6.12 -7.50
CA LEU A 106 11.02 -7.27 -7.29
C LEU A 106 11.64 -8.58 -7.79
N SER A 107 12.23 -8.55 -9.00
CA SER A 107 12.92 -9.72 -9.57
C SER A 107 14.14 -10.13 -8.74
N ALA A 108 14.96 -9.18 -8.31
CA ALA A 108 16.16 -9.46 -7.50
C ALA A 108 15.83 -10.06 -6.13
N HIS A 109 14.64 -9.79 -5.59
CA HIS A 109 14.19 -10.28 -4.29
C HIS A 109 13.21 -11.46 -4.38
N GLY A 110 12.97 -12.00 -5.58
CA GLY A 110 12.18 -13.22 -5.78
C GLY A 110 10.66 -13.02 -5.73
N TYR A 111 10.16 -11.81 -5.95
CA TYR A 111 8.72 -11.51 -6.02
C TYR A 111 8.16 -11.55 -7.46
N LEU A 112 9.04 -11.63 -8.43
CA LEU A 112 8.71 -11.85 -9.86
C LEU A 112 9.55 -12.99 -10.42
#